data_57ab0f50b4f212edbec18687d6289b14
#
_entry.id   57ab0f50b4f212edbec18687d6289b14
#
_cell.length_a   1.000
_cell.length_b   1.000
_cell.length_c   1.000
_cell.angle_alpha   90.00
_cell.angle_beta   90.00
_cell.angle_gamma   90.00
#
_symmetry.space_group_name_H-M   'P 1'
#
loop_
_entity.id
_entity.type
_entity.pdbx_description
1 polymer ?
#
loop_
_entity_poly.entity_id
_entity_poly.type
_entity_poly.pdbx_seq_one_letter_code
_entity_poly.pdbx_strand_id
1 'polypeptide(L)'
;MARAQANPGISWRELTPQPLILLTGSEDYLASRAFELLRSQAAAREDIEVTRLDAAKYEPGELLLATSSSLFSSANLVEVHELAQMNEYFLKDAMSYLKDQAPENVLIMHYSGGTRGKKLIDAIKAAGALIVNCQPVKKDAEKIDFVQAEFKAAKRRITNDAVKALVAAVGNSLAELGSSCSQLIQDTTGTIDQEIVDRYYGGRVEATAFKVADAAISGNAQAALRTLRHALGTGTDPIPIVATLAMKVRQLAKVLGVNEPAASLASELGMAPWQVQQAQQQARGWERSDLALCIEEIANTDRMVKGGSRSPGYALEHAIMFIAAKAPNR
;
A
#
# COMPACT_ATOMS: atom_id res chain seq x y z
N MET A 1 -16.48 23.54 20.75
CA MET A 1 -15.73 22.43 21.38
C MET A 1 -14.70 21.93 20.37
N ALA A 2 -13.43 22.28 20.54
CA ALA A 2 -12.34 21.83 19.69
C ALA A 2 -12.19 20.32 19.88
N ARG A 3 -12.30 19.54 18.78
CA ARG A 3 -11.88 18.14 18.75
C ARG A 3 -10.39 18.14 19.06
N ALA A 4 -10.00 17.55 20.19
CA ALA A 4 -8.62 17.23 20.48
C ALA A 4 -8.08 16.43 19.28
N GLN A 5 -7.15 17.00 18.53
CA GLN A 5 -6.42 16.29 17.50
C GLN A 5 -5.68 15.17 18.24
N ALA A 6 -6.11 13.93 18.00
CA ALA A 6 -5.39 12.77 18.49
C ALA A 6 -3.96 12.87 17.93
N ASN A 7 -2.97 12.85 18.81
CA ASN A 7 -1.57 12.80 18.40
C ASN A 7 -1.39 11.59 17.47
N PRO A 8 -1.02 11.78 16.19
CA PRO A 8 -1.01 10.69 15.21
C PRO A 8 0.04 9.60 15.53
N GLY A 9 0.82 9.77 16.58
CA GLY A 9 1.95 8.89 16.91
C GLY A 9 3.19 9.21 16.07
N ILE A 10 4.30 8.57 16.42
CA ILE A 10 5.56 8.67 15.67
C ILE A 10 5.58 7.65 14.52
N SER A 11 6.51 7.84 13.57
CA SER A 11 6.82 6.82 12.57
C SER A 11 7.53 5.62 13.20
N TRP A 12 7.29 4.40 12.70
CA TRP A 12 8.04 3.22 13.12
C TRP A 12 9.57 3.38 12.95
N ARG A 13 10.01 4.22 12.00
CA ARG A 13 11.44 4.50 11.77
C ARG A 13 12.10 5.28 12.89
N GLU A 14 11.32 6.02 13.67
CA GLU A 14 11.77 6.82 14.80
C GLU A 14 11.66 6.05 16.14
N LEU A 15 11.25 4.78 16.05
CA LEU A 15 11.01 3.93 17.20
C LEU A 15 12.32 3.60 17.92
N THR A 16 12.33 3.86 19.21
CA THR A 16 13.37 3.44 20.15
C THR A 16 12.77 2.59 21.25
N PRO A 17 13.54 1.68 21.87
CA PRO A 17 13.04 0.87 22.98
C PRO A 17 12.49 1.76 24.10
N GLN A 18 11.24 1.50 24.50
CA GLN A 18 10.55 2.12 25.61
C GLN A 18 9.83 1.04 26.39
N PRO A 19 9.60 1.19 27.69
CA PRO A 19 8.96 0.17 28.51
C PRO A 19 7.59 -0.25 27.98
N LEU A 20 6.84 0.67 27.35
CA LEU A 20 5.51 0.42 26.84
C LEU A 20 5.32 1.09 25.48
N ILE A 21 5.00 0.29 24.46
CA ILE A 21 4.84 0.74 23.08
C ILE A 21 3.50 0.21 22.52
N LEU A 22 2.72 1.09 21.89
CA LEU A 22 1.47 0.73 21.25
C LEU A 22 1.50 1.10 19.76
N LEU A 23 1.51 0.09 18.90
CA LEU A 23 1.32 0.23 17.46
C LEU A 23 -0.17 0.35 17.16
N THR A 24 -0.59 1.40 16.48
CA THR A 24 -2.01 1.67 16.20
C THR A 24 -2.28 1.81 14.71
N GLY A 25 -3.13 0.95 14.17
CA GLY A 25 -3.52 0.97 12.76
C GLY A 25 -3.55 -0.42 12.14
N SER A 26 -4.21 -0.53 11.00
CA SER A 26 -4.46 -1.80 10.32
C SER A 26 -3.45 -2.09 9.19
N GLU A 27 -2.33 -1.36 9.12
CA GLU A 27 -1.25 -1.64 8.17
C GLU A 27 -0.23 -2.59 8.80
N ASP A 28 -0.45 -3.88 8.60
CA ASP A 28 0.36 -4.95 9.20
C ASP A 28 1.84 -4.88 8.79
N TYR A 29 2.12 -4.37 7.57
CA TYR A 29 3.49 -4.20 7.12
C TYR A 29 4.25 -3.19 7.99
N LEU A 30 3.64 -2.05 8.35
CA LEU A 30 4.27 -1.07 9.23
C LEU A 30 4.47 -1.62 10.64
N ALA A 31 3.49 -2.37 11.16
CA ALA A 31 3.61 -3.03 12.45
C ALA A 31 4.74 -4.06 12.45
N SER A 32 4.85 -4.89 11.40
CA SER A 32 5.94 -5.87 11.26
C SER A 32 7.31 -5.20 11.23
N ARG A 33 7.44 -4.07 10.51
CA ARG A 33 8.69 -3.29 10.48
C ARG A 33 9.06 -2.73 11.85
N ALA A 34 8.07 -2.31 12.66
CA ALA A 34 8.31 -1.86 14.04
C ALA A 34 8.82 -3.01 14.93
N PHE A 35 8.21 -4.18 14.85
CA PHE A 35 8.68 -5.37 15.57
C PHE A 35 10.09 -5.79 15.12
N GLU A 36 10.36 -5.82 13.82
CA GLU A 36 11.69 -6.15 13.28
C GLU A 36 12.78 -5.20 13.77
N LEU A 37 12.48 -3.89 13.80
CA LEU A 37 13.42 -2.88 14.28
C LEU A 37 13.79 -3.11 15.75
N LEU A 38 12.80 -3.35 16.63
CA LEU A 38 13.07 -3.62 18.04
C LEU A 38 13.80 -4.95 18.25
N ARG A 39 13.44 -5.99 17.49
CA ARG A 39 14.18 -7.27 17.55
C ARG A 39 15.64 -7.11 17.13
N SER A 40 15.90 -6.33 16.07
CA SER A 40 17.27 -6.08 15.64
C SER A 40 18.10 -5.32 16.67
N GLN A 41 17.45 -4.40 17.40
CA GLN A 41 18.08 -3.66 18.50
C GLN A 41 18.30 -4.57 19.74
N ALA A 42 17.34 -5.45 20.02
CA ALA A 42 17.47 -6.46 21.09
C ALA A 42 18.56 -7.49 20.78
N ALA A 43 18.63 -7.97 19.55
CA ALA A 43 19.64 -8.94 19.10
C ALA A 43 21.10 -8.39 19.16
N ALA A 44 21.25 -7.06 19.19
CA ALA A 44 22.55 -6.42 19.41
C ALA A 44 22.99 -6.48 20.88
N ARG A 45 22.14 -6.95 21.79
CA ARG A 45 22.36 -7.14 23.23
C ARG A 45 22.15 -8.61 23.57
N GLU A 46 23.16 -9.26 24.12
CA GLU A 46 23.14 -10.70 24.46
C GLU A 46 22.24 -11.00 25.68
N ASP A 47 21.80 -9.98 26.40
CA ASP A 47 21.08 -10.08 27.67
C ASP A 47 19.56 -9.82 27.54
N ILE A 48 19.00 -9.78 26.31
CA ILE A 48 17.57 -9.57 26.06
C ILE A 48 16.93 -10.83 25.50
N GLU A 49 15.89 -11.33 26.18
CA GLU A 49 15.02 -12.40 25.68
C GLU A 49 13.85 -11.81 24.89
N VAL A 50 13.51 -12.45 23.75
CA VAL A 50 12.40 -12.03 22.88
C VAL A 50 11.28 -13.07 22.96
N THR A 51 10.13 -12.65 23.48
CA THR A 51 8.94 -13.50 23.59
C THR A 51 7.79 -12.94 22.74
N ARG A 52 7.05 -13.84 22.06
CA ARG A 52 5.84 -13.48 21.28
C ARG A 52 4.62 -14.06 21.93
N LEU A 53 3.60 -13.22 22.12
CA LEU A 53 2.30 -13.58 22.65
C LEU A 53 1.20 -13.30 21.63
N ASP A 54 0.24 -14.21 21.53
CA ASP A 54 -0.98 -14.04 20.74
C ASP A 54 -2.14 -13.74 21.71
N ALA A 55 -2.61 -12.50 21.74
CA ALA A 55 -3.65 -12.06 22.67
C ALA A 55 -5.00 -12.77 22.46
N ALA A 56 -5.25 -13.34 21.27
CA ALA A 56 -6.47 -14.09 20.97
C ALA A 56 -6.43 -15.51 21.56
N LYS A 57 -5.22 -16.10 21.66
CA LYS A 57 -4.98 -17.48 22.14
C LYS A 57 -4.28 -17.52 23.50
N TYR A 58 -4.24 -16.40 24.18
CA TYR A 58 -3.49 -16.19 25.41
C TYR A 58 -3.99 -17.08 26.55
N GLU A 59 -3.05 -17.66 27.30
CA GLU A 59 -3.31 -18.40 28.52
C GLU A 59 -2.95 -17.58 29.78
N PRO A 60 -3.67 -17.78 30.91
CA PRO A 60 -3.43 -17.03 32.13
C PRO A 60 -1.97 -17.12 32.62
N GLY A 61 -1.36 -15.92 32.84
CA GLY A 61 -0.01 -15.83 33.39
C GLY A 61 1.12 -15.77 32.36
N GLU A 62 0.88 -15.98 31.06
CA GLU A 62 1.93 -15.92 30.02
C GLU A 62 2.63 -14.55 29.99
N LEU A 63 1.88 -13.45 30.15
CA LEU A 63 2.47 -12.11 30.16
C LEU A 63 3.38 -11.92 31.39
N LEU A 64 2.96 -12.40 32.55
CA LEU A 64 3.76 -12.32 33.76
C LEU A 64 5.06 -13.14 33.60
N LEU A 65 4.95 -14.35 33.03
CA LEU A 65 6.13 -15.17 32.76
C LEU A 65 7.08 -14.49 31.76
N ALA A 66 6.54 -13.96 30.64
CA ALA A 66 7.32 -13.30 29.59
C ALA A 66 7.99 -11.98 30.05
N THR A 67 7.47 -11.35 31.10
CA THR A 67 8.02 -10.12 31.67
C THR A 67 8.84 -10.33 32.95
N SER A 68 8.92 -11.57 33.45
CA SER A 68 9.71 -11.92 34.62
C SER A 68 11.20 -12.00 34.29
N SER A 69 12.04 -11.59 35.23
CA SER A 69 13.50 -11.75 35.08
C SER A 69 13.88 -13.22 35.03
N SER A 70 14.79 -13.60 34.14
CA SER A 70 15.35 -14.94 34.04
C SER A 70 16.80 -14.96 34.52
N LEU A 71 17.36 -16.16 34.70
CA LEU A 71 18.78 -16.33 35.03
C LEU A 71 19.71 -15.96 33.84
N PHE A 72 19.14 -15.83 32.64
CA PHE A 72 19.87 -15.65 31.39
C PHE A 72 19.61 -14.29 30.71
N SER A 73 18.60 -13.54 31.15
CA SER A 73 18.26 -12.25 30.58
C SER A 73 18.07 -11.19 31.67
N SER A 74 18.62 -10.00 31.46
CA SER A 74 18.42 -8.84 32.34
C SER A 74 17.19 -8.03 31.96
N ALA A 75 16.67 -8.22 30.74
CA ALA A 75 15.50 -7.54 30.20
C ALA A 75 14.76 -8.42 29.19
N ASN A 76 13.49 -8.11 28.94
CA ASN A 76 12.66 -8.86 27.99
C ASN A 76 12.06 -7.91 26.96
N LEU A 77 12.03 -8.35 25.69
CA LEU A 77 11.23 -7.76 24.62
C LEU A 77 10.01 -8.65 24.40
N VAL A 78 8.84 -8.20 24.81
CA VAL A 78 7.59 -8.94 24.67
C VAL A 78 6.74 -8.33 23.56
N GLU A 79 6.52 -9.12 22.50
CA GLU A 79 5.69 -8.74 21.35
C GLU A 79 4.29 -9.33 21.51
N VAL A 80 3.26 -8.48 21.51
CA VAL A 80 1.86 -8.92 21.60
C VAL A 80 1.15 -8.64 20.29
N HIS A 81 0.68 -9.71 19.68
CA HIS A 81 -0.09 -9.71 18.44
C HIS A 81 -1.59 -9.92 18.71
N GLU A 82 -2.43 -9.67 17.71
CA GLU A 82 -3.89 -9.89 17.74
C GLU A 82 -4.63 -9.20 18.90
N LEU A 83 -4.16 -8.01 19.28
CA LEU A 83 -4.74 -7.28 20.41
C LEU A 83 -6.23 -6.90 20.17
N ALA A 84 -6.65 -6.71 18.93
CA ALA A 84 -8.04 -6.46 18.57
C ALA A 84 -8.96 -7.68 18.82
N GLN A 85 -8.40 -8.87 18.91
CA GLN A 85 -9.10 -10.14 19.14
C GLN A 85 -8.81 -10.75 20.54
N MET A 86 -8.14 -9.99 21.41
CA MET A 86 -7.72 -10.45 22.73
C MET A 86 -8.85 -11.15 23.50
N ASN A 87 -8.48 -12.17 24.26
CA ASN A 87 -9.39 -12.82 25.20
C ASN A 87 -9.42 -12.10 26.57
N GLU A 88 -10.29 -12.53 27.46
CA GLU A 88 -10.46 -11.89 28.77
C GLU A 88 -9.28 -12.13 29.71
N TYR A 89 -8.56 -13.23 29.56
CA TYR A 89 -7.37 -13.54 30.35
C TYR A 89 -6.26 -12.52 30.03
N PHE A 90 -5.99 -12.29 28.74
CA PHE A 90 -5.04 -11.26 28.35
C PHE A 90 -5.43 -9.87 28.87
N LEU A 91 -6.71 -9.48 28.71
CA LEU A 91 -7.20 -8.19 29.20
C LEU A 91 -6.92 -8.03 30.68
N LYS A 92 -7.23 -9.06 31.50
CA LYS A 92 -7.02 -9.03 32.95
C LYS A 92 -5.54 -8.88 33.31
N ASP A 93 -4.67 -9.70 32.73
CA ASP A 93 -3.25 -9.73 33.06
C ASP A 93 -2.55 -8.46 32.55
N ALA A 94 -2.89 -7.96 31.34
CA ALA A 94 -2.39 -6.70 30.82
C ALA A 94 -2.80 -5.50 31.69
N MET A 95 -4.05 -5.44 32.16
CA MET A 95 -4.51 -4.40 33.09
C MET A 95 -3.81 -4.48 34.46
N SER A 96 -3.38 -5.66 34.88
CA SER A 96 -2.56 -5.84 36.09
C SER A 96 -1.13 -5.36 35.88
N TYR A 97 -0.50 -5.76 34.77
CA TYR A 97 0.87 -5.35 34.40
C TYR A 97 1.01 -3.83 34.27
N LEU A 98 0.01 -3.13 33.73
CA LEU A 98 0.04 -1.67 33.61
C LEU A 98 0.12 -0.91 34.94
N LYS A 99 -0.16 -1.57 36.08
CA LYS A 99 -0.07 -0.97 37.42
C LYS A 99 1.33 -1.09 38.02
N ASP A 100 2.09 -2.11 37.61
CA ASP A 100 3.41 -2.41 38.12
C ASP A 100 4.31 -2.87 36.97
N GLN A 101 4.74 -1.88 36.17
CA GLN A 101 5.56 -2.12 34.98
C GLN A 101 7.02 -2.27 35.37
N ALA A 102 7.68 -3.27 34.81
CA ALA A 102 9.12 -3.43 34.92
C ALA A 102 9.82 -2.51 33.87
N PRO A 103 10.51 -1.45 34.28
CA PRO A 103 11.05 -0.43 33.36
C PRO A 103 12.18 -0.95 32.45
N GLU A 104 12.82 -2.06 32.81
CA GLU A 104 13.85 -2.73 32.01
C GLU A 104 13.27 -3.50 30.81
N ASN A 105 12.01 -3.90 30.89
CA ASN A 105 11.33 -4.63 29.83
C ASN A 105 10.77 -3.69 28.75
N VAL A 106 10.63 -4.22 27.54
CA VAL A 106 9.94 -3.55 26.43
C VAL A 106 8.71 -4.38 26.08
N LEU A 107 7.53 -3.86 26.38
CA LEU A 107 6.26 -4.47 25.97
C LEU A 107 5.71 -3.68 24.78
N ILE A 108 5.70 -4.33 23.61
CA ILE A 108 5.14 -3.76 22.37
C ILE A 108 3.89 -4.51 21.95
N MET A 109 2.81 -3.77 21.72
CA MET A 109 1.50 -4.32 21.40
C MET A 109 0.96 -3.73 20.11
N HIS A 110 0.40 -4.56 19.22
CA HIS A 110 -0.22 -4.10 17.98
C HIS A 110 -1.75 -4.17 18.06
N TYR A 111 -2.38 -3.00 17.91
CA TYR A 111 -3.83 -2.84 17.84
C TYR A 111 -4.24 -2.37 16.44
N SER A 112 -4.78 -3.30 15.65
CA SER A 112 -5.23 -3.03 14.27
C SER A 112 -6.50 -2.19 14.18
N GLY A 113 -7.24 -2.04 15.30
CA GLY A 113 -8.48 -1.25 15.38
C GLY A 113 -9.67 -2.09 15.86
N GLY A 114 -10.85 -1.46 15.87
CA GLY A 114 -12.10 -2.09 16.32
C GLY A 114 -12.63 -1.51 17.62
N THR A 115 -13.71 -2.12 18.13
CA THR A 115 -14.38 -1.68 19.38
C THR A 115 -13.94 -2.47 20.60
N ARG A 116 -13.44 -3.69 20.38
CA ARG A 116 -12.98 -4.57 21.45
C ARG A 116 -11.69 -4.04 22.05
N GLY A 117 -11.57 -4.10 23.36
CA GLY A 117 -10.36 -3.70 24.06
C GLY A 117 -10.16 -2.20 24.26
N LYS A 118 -11.11 -1.35 23.90
CA LYS A 118 -10.99 0.11 24.07
C LYS A 118 -10.52 0.50 25.47
N LYS A 119 -11.05 -0.15 26.53
CA LYS A 119 -10.64 0.08 27.93
C LYS A 119 -9.15 -0.18 28.13
N LEU A 120 -8.59 -1.24 27.54
CA LEU A 120 -7.17 -1.54 27.63
C LEU A 120 -6.34 -0.53 26.84
N ILE A 121 -6.76 -0.16 25.64
CA ILE A 121 -6.05 0.83 24.80
C ILE A 121 -6.01 2.19 25.51
N ASP A 122 -7.10 2.62 26.13
CA ASP A 122 -7.15 3.86 26.90
C ASP A 122 -6.23 3.79 28.14
N ALA A 123 -6.18 2.63 28.82
CA ALA A 123 -5.28 2.41 29.96
C ALA A 123 -3.80 2.40 29.52
N ILE A 124 -3.44 1.76 28.40
CA ILE A 124 -2.09 1.75 27.84
C ILE A 124 -1.63 3.19 27.52
N LYS A 125 -2.51 3.99 26.89
CA LYS A 125 -2.22 5.40 26.61
C LYS A 125 -2.05 6.22 27.88
N ALA A 126 -2.90 6.01 28.87
CA ALA A 126 -2.83 6.68 30.17
C ALA A 126 -1.57 6.30 30.96
N ALA A 127 -1.05 5.09 30.76
CA ALA A 127 0.21 4.61 31.34
C ALA A 127 1.46 5.17 30.65
N GLY A 128 1.32 6.07 29.66
CA GLY A 128 2.44 6.76 29.02
C GLY A 128 3.06 5.99 27.86
N ALA A 129 2.34 5.06 27.23
CA ALA A 129 2.87 4.30 26.09
C ALA A 129 3.32 5.20 24.94
N LEU A 130 4.44 4.87 24.34
CA LEU A 130 4.87 5.45 23.06
C LEU A 130 3.91 4.95 21.95
N ILE A 131 3.23 5.89 21.29
CA ILE A 131 2.30 5.57 20.22
C ILE A 131 3.00 5.59 18.87
N VAL A 132 2.91 4.50 18.13
CA VAL A 132 3.44 4.36 16.77
C VAL A 132 2.30 4.27 15.77
N ASN A 133 2.38 5.06 14.71
CA ASN A 133 1.35 5.12 13.68
C ASN A 133 1.55 4.01 12.63
N CYS A 134 0.61 3.07 12.57
CA CYS A 134 0.54 2.00 11.57
C CYS A 134 -0.76 2.09 10.75
N GLN A 135 -1.22 3.30 10.42
CA GLN A 135 -2.39 3.50 9.58
C GLN A 135 -2.08 3.17 8.12
N PRO A 136 -3.07 2.68 7.34
CA PRO A 136 -2.90 2.37 5.93
C PRO A 136 -2.43 3.58 5.11
N VAL A 137 -1.38 3.38 4.33
CA VAL A 137 -0.82 4.36 3.38
C VAL A 137 -1.62 4.30 2.08
N LYS A 138 -2.63 5.15 1.96
CA LYS A 138 -3.59 5.11 0.84
C LYS A 138 -3.26 6.06 -0.29
N LYS A 139 -2.68 7.23 0.03
CA LYS A 139 -2.41 8.28 -0.96
C LYS A 139 -1.08 8.03 -1.66
N ASP A 140 -1.05 8.26 -2.96
CA ASP A 140 0.19 8.09 -3.73
C ASP A 140 1.32 9.01 -3.24
N ALA A 141 1.00 10.22 -2.76
CA ALA A 141 1.99 11.08 -2.14
C ALA A 141 2.66 10.42 -0.94
N GLU A 142 1.88 9.78 -0.05
CA GLU A 142 2.40 9.06 1.11
C GLU A 142 3.24 7.83 0.71
N LYS A 143 2.85 7.14 -0.39
CA LYS A 143 3.64 6.02 -0.95
C LYS A 143 4.95 6.50 -1.56
N ILE A 144 4.93 7.65 -2.23
CA ILE A 144 6.14 8.32 -2.77
C ILE A 144 7.09 8.65 -1.61
N ASP A 145 6.58 9.27 -0.55
CA ASP A 145 7.36 9.60 0.65
C ASP A 145 7.93 8.33 1.30
N PHE A 146 7.14 7.25 1.34
CA PHE A 146 7.58 5.94 1.84
C PHE A 146 8.76 5.39 1.03
N VAL A 147 8.67 5.36 -0.31
CA VAL A 147 9.75 4.90 -1.20
C VAL A 147 11.01 5.74 -1.01
N GLN A 148 10.88 7.07 -1.02
CA GLN A 148 12.01 7.97 -0.82
C GLN A 148 12.69 7.73 0.55
N ALA A 149 11.91 7.48 1.59
CA ALA A 149 12.42 7.18 2.92
C ALA A 149 13.18 5.83 2.97
N GLU A 150 12.70 4.77 2.26
CA GLU A 150 13.40 3.47 2.17
C GLU A 150 14.79 3.65 1.50
N PHE A 151 14.83 4.34 0.35
CA PHE A 151 16.09 4.57 -0.35
C PHE A 151 17.05 5.48 0.44
N LYS A 152 16.52 6.50 1.12
CA LYS A 152 17.32 7.37 2.00
C LYS A 152 17.93 6.60 3.17
N ALA A 153 17.16 5.73 3.83
CA ALA A 153 17.63 4.89 4.92
C ALA A 153 18.75 3.95 4.48
N ALA A 154 18.65 3.41 3.26
CA ALA A 154 19.66 2.57 2.64
C ALA A 154 20.86 3.36 2.05
N LYS A 155 20.88 4.69 2.16
CA LYS A 155 21.88 5.59 1.55
C LYS A 155 22.02 5.38 0.03
N ARG A 156 20.90 5.02 -0.64
CA ARG A 156 20.81 4.82 -2.08
C ARG A 156 20.06 5.98 -2.74
N ARG A 157 20.34 6.23 -4.01
CA ARG A 157 19.70 7.27 -4.80
C ARG A 157 18.68 6.67 -5.75
N ILE A 158 17.52 7.30 -5.84
CA ILE A 158 16.45 6.99 -6.79
C ILE A 158 15.93 8.30 -7.39
N THR A 159 15.65 8.31 -8.70
CA THR A 159 15.09 9.50 -9.36
C THR A 159 13.59 9.63 -9.07
N ASN A 160 13.06 10.86 -9.14
CA ASN A 160 11.62 11.08 -8.90
C ASN A 160 10.73 10.33 -9.89
N ASP A 161 11.16 10.17 -11.13
CA ASP A 161 10.41 9.43 -12.15
C ASP A 161 10.44 7.92 -11.88
N ALA A 162 11.57 7.38 -11.39
CA ALA A 162 11.65 6.01 -10.90
C ALA A 162 10.74 5.76 -9.70
N VAL A 163 10.67 6.69 -8.75
CA VAL A 163 9.75 6.58 -7.60
C VAL A 163 8.30 6.52 -8.07
N LYS A 164 7.89 7.41 -8.98
CA LYS A 164 6.54 7.40 -9.55
C LYS A 164 6.25 6.10 -10.31
N ALA A 165 7.20 5.64 -11.12
CA ALA A 165 7.09 4.39 -11.86
C ALA A 165 6.93 3.19 -10.92
N LEU A 166 7.70 3.13 -9.82
CA LEU A 166 7.61 2.07 -8.83
C LEU A 166 6.26 2.07 -8.10
N VAL A 167 5.79 3.24 -7.65
CA VAL A 167 4.47 3.38 -7.02
C VAL A 167 3.35 2.99 -7.98
N ALA A 168 3.45 3.37 -9.25
CA ALA A 168 2.48 2.98 -10.28
C ALA A 168 2.49 1.46 -10.55
N ALA A 169 3.67 0.82 -10.50
CA ALA A 169 3.81 -0.60 -10.79
C ALA A 169 3.37 -1.51 -9.64
N VAL A 170 3.66 -1.12 -8.37
CA VAL A 170 3.52 -2.03 -7.22
C VAL A 170 2.85 -1.36 -6.01
N GLY A 171 2.33 -0.16 -6.15
CA GLY A 171 1.79 0.63 -5.04
C GLY A 171 0.44 0.15 -4.47
N ASN A 172 -0.15 -0.94 -4.97
CA ASN A 172 -1.41 -1.49 -4.46
C ASN A 172 -1.25 -2.13 -3.07
N SER A 173 -0.07 -2.62 -2.74
CA SER A 173 0.29 -3.17 -1.44
C SER A 173 1.54 -2.48 -0.90
N LEU A 174 1.50 -1.99 0.34
CA LEU A 174 2.65 -1.38 0.97
C LEU A 174 3.77 -2.41 1.23
N ALA A 175 3.40 -3.63 1.56
CA ALA A 175 4.35 -4.74 1.74
C ALA A 175 5.10 -5.06 0.44
N GLU A 176 4.37 -5.10 -0.68
CA GLU A 176 4.96 -5.32 -1.98
C GLU A 176 5.84 -4.15 -2.41
N LEU A 177 5.41 -2.93 -2.18
CA LEU A 177 6.20 -1.72 -2.46
C LEU A 177 7.50 -1.72 -1.64
N GLY A 178 7.44 -2.07 -0.35
CA GLY A 178 8.61 -2.19 0.51
C GLY A 178 9.57 -3.30 0.09
N SER A 179 9.04 -4.47 -0.27
CA SER A 179 9.85 -5.59 -0.80
C SER A 179 10.54 -5.20 -2.11
N SER A 180 9.83 -4.48 -2.99
CA SER A 180 10.37 -3.98 -4.24
C SER A 180 11.48 -2.94 -4.03
N CYS A 181 11.33 -2.05 -3.06
CA CYS A 181 12.41 -1.14 -2.66
C CYS A 181 13.64 -1.92 -2.21
N SER A 182 13.46 -2.90 -1.33
CA SER A 182 14.55 -3.74 -0.82
C SER A 182 15.26 -4.50 -1.94
N GLN A 183 14.50 -5.06 -2.88
CA GLN A 183 15.05 -5.76 -4.04
C GLN A 183 15.90 -4.82 -4.91
N LEU A 184 15.37 -3.65 -5.30
CA LEU A 184 16.13 -2.68 -6.11
C LEU A 184 17.40 -2.21 -5.38
N ILE A 185 17.34 -2.02 -4.06
CA ILE A 185 18.48 -1.62 -3.25
C ILE A 185 19.59 -2.69 -3.28
N GLN A 186 19.22 -3.96 -3.20
CA GLN A 186 20.16 -5.09 -3.15
C GLN A 186 20.71 -5.46 -4.52
N ASP A 187 19.86 -5.53 -5.55
CA ASP A 187 20.20 -6.09 -6.86
C ASP A 187 20.85 -5.08 -7.80
N THR A 188 20.82 -3.77 -7.48
CA THR A 188 21.33 -2.73 -8.36
C THR A 188 22.47 -1.93 -7.73
N THR A 189 23.27 -1.27 -8.57
CA THR A 189 24.33 -0.34 -8.16
C THR A 189 24.04 1.06 -8.74
N GLY A 190 24.60 2.10 -8.14
CA GLY A 190 24.44 3.48 -8.61
C GLY A 190 23.06 4.07 -8.31
N THR A 191 22.63 5.04 -9.11
CA THR A 191 21.33 5.69 -9.01
C THR A 191 20.28 4.89 -9.76
N ILE A 192 19.16 4.61 -9.10
CA ILE A 192 18.02 3.92 -9.71
C ILE A 192 17.19 4.94 -10.50
N ASP A 193 17.10 4.75 -11.80
CA ASP A 193 16.27 5.52 -12.73
C ASP A 193 15.01 4.74 -13.14
N GLN A 194 14.18 5.37 -13.97
CA GLN A 194 12.95 4.77 -14.44
C GLN A 194 13.20 3.52 -15.30
N GLU A 195 14.29 3.48 -16.08
CA GLU A 195 14.61 2.33 -16.94
C GLU A 195 14.90 1.08 -16.11
N ILE A 196 15.61 1.23 -15.00
CA ILE A 196 15.85 0.14 -14.04
C ILE A 196 14.52 -0.36 -13.46
N VAL A 197 13.64 0.55 -13.00
CA VAL A 197 12.32 0.16 -12.48
C VAL A 197 11.48 -0.55 -13.54
N ASP A 198 11.47 -0.03 -14.77
CA ASP A 198 10.74 -0.65 -15.89
C ASP A 198 11.31 -2.03 -16.25
N ARG A 199 12.59 -2.26 -16.08
CA ARG A 199 13.23 -3.59 -16.29
C ARG A 199 12.79 -4.61 -15.25
N TYR A 200 12.68 -4.22 -13.98
CA TYR A 200 12.31 -5.13 -12.89
C TYR A 200 10.79 -5.31 -12.76
N TYR A 201 10.02 -4.25 -13.01
CA TYR A 201 8.58 -4.21 -12.73
C TYR A 201 7.72 -3.80 -13.93
N GLY A 202 8.32 -3.41 -15.06
CA GLY A 202 7.60 -2.97 -16.26
C GLY A 202 6.85 -4.11 -16.99
N GLY A 203 7.14 -5.36 -16.64
CA GLY A 203 6.41 -6.54 -17.10
C GLY A 203 5.17 -6.89 -16.30
N ARG A 204 4.84 -6.13 -15.23
CA ARG A 204 3.63 -6.39 -14.46
C ARG A 204 2.41 -5.99 -15.26
N VAL A 205 1.46 -6.87 -15.27
CA VAL A 205 0.21 -6.81 -16.05
C VAL A 205 -0.49 -5.47 -15.88
N GLU A 206 -0.51 -4.94 -14.67
CA GLU A 206 -1.22 -3.69 -14.33
C GLU A 206 -0.51 -2.44 -14.88
N ALA A 207 0.80 -2.30 -14.67
CA ALA A 207 1.55 -1.16 -15.20
C ALA A 207 1.54 -1.13 -16.73
N THR A 208 1.65 -2.31 -17.35
CA THR A 208 1.55 -2.47 -18.80
C THR A 208 0.15 -2.15 -19.30
N ALA A 209 -0.90 -2.61 -18.61
CA ALA A 209 -2.29 -2.31 -18.95
C ALA A 209 -2.59 -0.81 -18.90
N PHE A 210 -2.06 -0.08 -17.89
CA PHE A 210 -2.17 1.37 -17.82
C PHE A 210 -1.45 2.09 -18.97
N LYS A 211 -0.22 1.67 -19.31
CA LYS A 211 0.53 2.23 -20.46
C LYS A 211 -0.22 2.02 -21.78
N VAL A 212 -0.79 0.84 -22.00
CA VAL A 212 -1.62 0.52 -23.17
C VAL A 212 -2.86 1.41 -23.22
N ALA A 213 -3.59 1.53 -22.11
CA ALA A 213 -4.81 2.31 -22.03
C ALA A 213 -4.55 3.82 -22.24
N ASP A 214 -3.53 4.38 -21.58
CA ASP A 214 -3.17 5.78 -21.71
C ASP A 214 -2.73 6.13 -23.14
N ALA A 215 -1.97 5.27 -23.80
CA ALA A 215 -1.59 5.44 -25.19
C ALA A 215 -2.81 5.37 -26.13
N ALA A 216 -3.73 4.43 -25.90
CA ALA A 216 -4.96 4.31 -26.72
C ALA A 216 -5.86 5.55 -26.59
N ILE A 217 -6.15 6.02 -25.36
CA ILE A 217 -7.02 7.19 -25.14
C ILE A 217 -6.38 8.53 -25.56
N SER A 218 -5.05 8.57 -25.72
CA SER A 218 -4.34 9.73 -26.27
C SER A 218 -4.23 9.70 -27.80
N GLY A 219 -4.82 8.72 -28.49
CA GLY A 219 -4.77 8.57 -29.94
C GLY A 219 -3.48 7.92 -30.48
N ASN A 220 -2.56 7.48 -29.61
CA ASN A 220 -1.31 6.87 -30.03
C ASN A 220 -1.45 5.35 -30.21
N ALA A 221 -2.15 4.92 -31.27
CA ALA A 221 -2.38 3.51 -31.59
C ALA A 221 -1.06 2.73 -31.71
N GLN A 222 -0.03 3.33 -32.31
CA GLN A 222 1.26 2.65 -32.54
C GLN A 222 1.96 2.28 -31.22
N ALA A 223 2.01 3.22 -30.25
CA ALA A 223 2.59 2.97 -28.95
C ALA A 223 1.76 1.95 -28.16
N ALA A 224 0.43 2.07 -28.20
CA ALA A 224 -0.48 1.16 -27.52
C ALA A 224 -0.34 -0.29 -28.03
N LEU A 225 -0.35 -0.50 -29.35
CA LEU A 225 -0.19 -1.81 -29.98
C LEU A 225 1.20 -2.43 -29.73
N ARG A 226 2.27 -1.63 -29.78
CA ARG A 226 3.61 -2.11 -29.48
C ARG A 226 3.70 -2.64 -28.06
N THR A 227 3.19 -1.88 -27.10
CA THR A 227 3.18 -2.26 -25.68
C THR A 227 2.30 -3.48 -25.43
N LEU A 228 1.11 -3.55 -26.07
CA LEU A 228 0.22 -4.70 -25.98
C LEU A 228 0.88 -5.97 -26.51
N ARG A 229 1.46 -5.94 -27.72
CA ARG A 229 2.10 -7.11 -28.34
C ARG A 229 3.28 -7.62 -27.53
N HIS A 230 4.07 -6.70 -26.96
CA HIS A 230 5.14 -7.08 -26.08
C HIS A 230 4.59 -7.79 -24.83
N ALA A 231 3.55 -7.24 -24.19
CA ALA A 231 2.93 -7.84 -23.03
C ALA A 231 2.37 -9.25 -23.29
N LEU A 232 1.59 -9.40 -24.36
CA LEU A 232 1.04 -10.70 -24.72
C LEU A 232 2.13 -11.71 -25.12
N GLY A 233 3.19 -11.25 -25.79
CA GLY A 233 4.35 -12.07 -26.15
C GLY A 233 5.17 -12.55 -24.95
N THR A 234 5.13 -11.83 -23.83
CA THR A 234 5.74 -12.20 -22.54
C THR A 234 4.80 -12.97 -21.60
N GLY A 235 3.60 -13.37 -22.10
CA GLY A 235 2.65 -14.19 -21.36
C GLY A 235 1.71 -13.41 -20.43
N THR A 236 1.59 -12.08 -20.62
CA THR A 236 0.63 -11.27 -19.85
C THR A 236 -0.81 -11.68 -20.18
N ASP A 237 -1.64 -11.91 -19.14
CA ASP A 237 -3.06 -12.19 -19.30
C ASP A 237 -3.79 -10.98 -19.92
N PRO A 238 -4.58 -11.16 -20.98
CA PRO A 238 -5.36 -10.10 -21.62
C PRO A 238 -6.53 -9.55 -20.77
N ILE A 239 -7.05 -10.30 -19.79
CA ILE A 239 -8.21 -9.89 -18.98
C ILE A 239 -7.95 -8.59 -18.18
N PRO A 240 -6.85 -8.43 -17.46
CA PRO A 240 -6.54 -7.17 -16.77
C PRO A 240 -6.36 -5.97 -17.71
N ILE A 241 -5.90 -6.21 -18.95
CA ILE A 241 -5.72 -5.13 -19.93
C ILE A 241 -7.08 -4.57 -20.36
N VAL A 242 -8.04 -5.41 -20.69
CA VAL A 242 -9.37 -4.95 -21.05
C VAL A 242 -10.10 -4.31 -19.87
N ALA A 243 -9.90 -4.82 -18.66
CA ALA A 243 -10.47 -4.23 -17.45
C ALA A 243 -9.93 -2.80 -17.20
N THR A 244 -8.64 -2.57 -17.44
CA THR A 244 -8.01 -1.27 -17.31
C THR A 244 -8.48 -0.29 -18.38
N LEU A 245 -8.64 -0.72 -19.65
CA LEU A 245 -9.25 0.07 -20.71
C LEU A 245 -10.68 0.51 -20.31
N ALA A 246 -11.49 -0.43 -19.81
CA ALA A 246 -12.84 -0.16 -19.35
C ALA A 246 -12.88 0.87 -18.21
N MET A 247 -11.99 0.73 -17.25
CA MET A 247 -11.86 1.65 -16.12
C MET A 247 -11.51 3.06 -16.61
N LYS A 248 -10.49 3.19 -17.45
CA LYS A 248 -10.03 4.49 -17.97
C LYS A 248 -11.09 5.20 -18.80
N VAL A 249 -11.74 4.53 -19.74
CA VAL A 249 -12.79 5.14 -20.58
C VAL A 249 -14.00 5.56 -19.74
N ARG A 250 -14.39 4.77 -18.72
CA ARG A 250 -15.43 5.16 -17.77
C ARG A 250 -15.04 6.36 -16.92
N GLN A 251 -13.78 6.48 -16.53
CA GLN A 251 -13.28 7.67 -15.83
C GLN A 251 -13.41 8.92 -16.69
N LEU A 252 -13.04 8.86 -17.99
CA LEU A 252 -13.25 9.96 -18.93
C LEU A 252 -14.72 10.33 -19.03
N ALA A 253 -15.61 9.34 -19.20
CA ALA A 253 -17.04 9.57 -19.31
C ALA A 253 -17.66 10.23 -18.07
N LYS A 254 -17.17 9.90 -16.88
CA LYS A 254 -17.63 10.49 -15.61
C LYS A 254 -17.25 11.96 -15.46
N VAL A 255 -16.10 12.39 -16.01
CA VAL A 255 -15.62 13.77 -15.86
C VAL A 255 -15.88 14.63 -17.10
N LEU A 256 -16.40 14.04 -18.18
CA LEU A 256 -16.65 14.76 -19.43
C LEU A 256 -17.71 15.85 -19.25
N GLY A 257 -17.34 17.09 -19.53
CA GLY A 257 -18.23 18.25 -19.39
C GLY A 257 -18.42 18.74 -17.96
N VAL A 258 -17.72 18.17 -16.98
CA VAL A 258 -17.74 18.61 -15.59
C VAL A 258 -16.60 19.61 -15.35
N ASN A 259 -16.94 20.83 -14.97
CA ASN A 259 -15.98 21.92 -14.75
C ASN A 259 -15.67 22.18 -13.27
N GLU A 260 -16.06 21.26 -12.39
CA GLU A 260 -15.79 21.38 -10.96
C GLU A 260 -14.32 21.05 -10.62
N PRO A 261 -13.77 21.64 -9.54
CA PRO A 261 -12.43 21.30 -9.06
C PRO A 261 -12.30 19.81 -8.74
N ALA A 262 -11.17 19.21 -9.10
CA ALA A 262 -10.91 17.78 -8.89
C ALA A 262 -11.08 17.35 -7.42
N ALA A 263 -10.79 18.23 -6.45
CA ALA A 263 -10.92 17.93 -5.03
C ALA A 263 -12.38 17.75 -4.58
N SER A 264 -13.34 18.50 -5.19
CA SER A 264 -14.77 18.36 -4.87
C SER A 264 -15.36 17.08 -5.46
N LEU A 265 -14.96 16.71 -6.68
CA LEU A 265 -15.43 15.51 -7.38
C LEU A 265 -14.84 14.20 -6.85
N ALA A 266 -13.70 14.26 -6.16
CA ALA A 266 -12.94 13.08 -5.73
C ALA A 266 -13.77 12.11 -4.87
N SER A 267 -14.55 12.66 -3.93
CA SER A 267 -15.40 11.86 -3.03
C SER A 267 -16.60 11.24 -3.75
N GLU A 268 -17.26 12.01 -4.62
CA GLU A 268 -18.44 11.58 -5.37
C GLU A 268 -18.09 10.47 -6.38
N LEU A 269 -16.97 10.65 -7.09
CA LEU A 269 -16.52 9.71 -8.12
C LEU A 269 -15.77 8.49 -7.55
N GLY A 270 -15.45 8.49 -6.25
CA GLY A 270 -14.63 7.44 -5.63
C GLY A 270 -13.20 7.40 -6.19
N MET A 271 -12.66 8.55 -6.59
CA MET A 271 -11.33 8.68 -7.20
C MET A 271 -10.44 9.60 -6.36
N ALA A 272 -9.13 9.40 -6.40
CA ALA A 272 -8.22 10.36 -5.81
C ALA A 272 -8.24 11.70 -6.59
N PRO A 273 -8.04 12.87 -5.94
CA PRO A 273 -8.09 14.18 -6.62
C PRO A 273 -7.18 14.28 -7.85
N TRP A 274 -5.97 13.70 -7.78
CA TRP A 274 -5.05 13.67 -8.91
C TRP A 274 -5.55 12.80 -10.09
N GLN A 275 -6.26 11.70 -9.80
CA GLN A 275 -6.89 10.85 -10.83
C GLN A 275 -8.00 11.61 -11.55
N VAL A 276 -8.82 12.35 -10.80
CA VAL A 276 -9.85 13.21 -11.36
C VAL A 276 -9.22 14.28 -12.25
N GLN A 277 -8.16 14.94 -11.78
CA GLN A 277 -7.43 15.95 -12.55
C GLN A 277 -6.84 15.38 -13.85
N GLN A 278 -6.23 14.20 -13.79
CA GLN A 278 -5.70 13.49 -14.95
C GLN A 278 -6.83 13.14 -15.94
N ALA A 279 -7.92 12.55 -15.42
CA ALA A 279 -9.07 12.21 -16.25
C ALA A 279 -9.70 13.44 -16.92
N GLN A 280 -9.84 14.57 -16.21
CA GLN A 280 -10.32 15.82 -16.77
C GLN A 280 -9.40 16.35 -17.90
N GLN A 281 -8.08 16.22 -17.73
CA GLN A 281 -7.12 16.60 -18.78
C GLN A 281 -7.23 15.67 -20.00
N GLN A 282 -7.34 14.36 -19.77
CA GLN A 282 -7.47 13.36 -20.84
C GLN A 282 -8.82 13.44 -21.56
N ALA A 283 -9.90 13.84 -20.86
CA ALA A 283 -11.24 13.98 -21.44
C ALA A 283 -11.40 15.20 -22.37
N ARG A 284 -10.44 16.13 -22.36
CA ARG A 284 -10.51 17.31 -23.23
C ARG A 284 -10.52 16.92 -24.70
N GLY A 285 -11.53 17.41 -25.44
CA GLY A 285 -11.70 17.15 -26.84
C GLY A 285 -12.42 15.84 -27.18
N TRP A 286 -12.72 15.00 -26.19
CA TRP A 286 -13.56 13.82 -26.40
C TRP A 286 -15.03 14.22 -26.57
N GLU A 287 -15.75 13.51 -27.46
CA GLU A 287 -17.20 13.63 -27.58
C GLU A 287 -17.91 12.51 -26.78
N ARG A 288 -19.09 12.83 -26.26
CA ARG A 288 -19.90 11.86 -25.49
C ARG A 288 -20.28 10.64 -26.33
N SER A 289 -20.61 10.85 -27.59
CA SER A 289 -20.93 9.80 -28.57
C SER A 289 -19.76 8.84 -28.79
N ASP A 290 -18.53 9.36 -28.91
CA ASP A 290 -17.34 8.54 -29.12
C ASP A 290 -16.97 7.75 -27.90
N LEU A 291 -17.08 8.32 -26.69
CA LEU A 291 -16.89 7.55 -25.45
C LEU A 291 -17.93 6.45 -25.29
N ALA A 292 -19.20 6.68 -25.67
CA ALA A 292 -20.24 5.65 -25.63
C ALA A 292 -19.89 4.48 -26.55
N LEU A 293 -19.49 4.74 -27.78
CA LEU A 293 -19.02 3.72 -28.71
C LEU A 293 -17.80 2.96 -28.21
N CYS A 294 -16.83 3.64 -27.57
CA CYS A 294 -15.69 3.00 -26.96
C CYS A 294 -16.09 2.07 -25.80
N ILE A 295 -17.07 2.46 -24.99
CA ILE A 295 -17.58 1.60 -23.88
C ILE A 295 -18.23 0.33 -24.45
N GLU A 296 -19.02 0.44 -25.52
CA GLU A 296 -19.63 -0.70 -26.18
C GLU A 296 -18.60 -1.65 -26.79
N GLU A 297 -17.59 -1.09 -27.48
CA GLU A 297 -16.50 -1.89 -28.06
C GLU A 297 -15.69 -2.62 -26.98
N ILE A 298 -15.39 -1.95 -25.85
CA ILE A 298 -14.69 -2.58 -24.73
C ILE A 298 -15.54 -3.69 -24.11
N ALA A 299 -16.86 -3.52 -23.99
CA ALA A 299 -17.75 -4.55 -23.45
C ALA A 299 -17.79 -5.79 -24.38
N ASN A 300 -17.78 -5.58 -25.69
CA ASN A 300 -17.65 -6.67 -26.66
C ASN A 300 -16.29 -7.37 -26.53
N THR A 301 -15.22 -6.60 -26.42
CA THR A 301 -13.86 -7.12 -26.25
C THR A 301 -13.71 -7.92 -24.96
N ASP A 302 -14.27 -7.45 -23.85
CA ASP A 302 -14.24 -8.16 -22.56
C ASP A 302 -14.88 -9.56 -22.68
N ARG A 303 -16.02 -9.65 -23.35
CA ARG A 303 -16.67 -10.94 -23.63
C ARG A 303 -15.81 -11.85 -24.52
N MET A 304 -15.17 -11.29 -25.56
CA MET A 304 -14.30 -12.06 -26.45
C MET A 304 -13.06 -12.59 -25.72
N VAL A 305 -12.44 -11.76 -24.87
CA VAL A 305 -11.24 -12.13 -24.09
C VAL A 305 -11.56 -13.20 -23.05
N LYS A 306 -12.75 -13.19 -22.46
CA LYS A 306 -13.21 -14.16 -21.45
C LYS A 306 -13.71 -15.50 -22.04
N GLY A 307 -13.37 -15.82 -23.27
CA GLY A 307 -13.67 -17.10 -23.91
C GLY A 307 -14.61 -17.01 -25.11
N GLY A 308 -15.07 -15.81 -25.48
CA GLY A 308 -15.91 -15.59 -26.66
C GLY A 308 -15.16 -15.59 -28.00
N SER A 309 -13.82 -15.62 -27.98
CA SER A 309 -13.00 -15.60 -29.19
C SER A 309 -11.85 -16.63 -29.12
N ARG A 310 -11.49 -17.17 -30.30
CA ARG A 310 -10.29 -18.00 -30.46
C ARG A 310 -8.98 -17.18 -30.44
N SER A 311 -9.06 -15.85 -30.58
CA SER A 311 -7.90 -14.96 -30.59
C SER A 311 -8.17 -13.74 -29.69
N PRO A 312 -7.99 -13.88 -28.36
CA PRO A 312 -8.17 -12.76 -27.41
C PRO A 312 -7.27 -11.56 -27.70
N GLY A 313 -6.02 -11.83 -28.15
CA GLY A 313 -5.08 -10.77 -28.50
C GLY A 313 -5.55 -9.90 -29.66
N TYR A 314 -6.14 -10.51 -30.70
CA TYR A 314 -6.72 -9.76 -31.84
C TYR A 314 -7.90 -8.87 -31.40
N ALA A 315 -8.76 -9.38 -30.52
CA ALA A 315 -9.89 -8.59 -30.00
C ALA A 315 -9.38 -7.33 -29.26
N LEU A 316 -8.33 -7.46 -28.46
CA LEU A 316 -7.69 -6.31 -27.80
C LEU A 316 -7.02 -5.35 -28.77
N GLU A 317 -6.31 -5.85 -29.80
CA GLU A 317 -5.71 -4.99 -30.82
C GLU A 317 -6.78 -4.16 -31.55
N HIS A 318 -7.91 -4.79 -31.89
CA HIS A 318 -9.04 -4.12 -32.52
C HIS A 318 -9.61 -3.00 -31.64
N ALA A 319 -9.88 -3.31 -30.36
CA ALA A 319 -10.40 -2.32 -29.40
C ALA A 319 -9.44 -1.13 -29.23
N ILE A 320 -8.13 -1.37 -29.14
CA ILE A 320 -7.11 -0.32 -29.03
C ILE A 320 -7.13 0.58 -30.26
N MET A 321 -7.16 -0.01 -31.46
CA MET A 321 -7.24 0.76 -32.71
C MET A 321 -8.50 1.59 -32.77
N PHE A 322 -9.65 1.01 -32.40
CA PHE A 322 -10.94 1.68 -32.36
C PHE A 322 -10.92 2.87 -31.40
N ILE A 323 -10.46 2.68 -30.15
CA ILE A 323 -10.36 3.73 -29.15
C ILE A 323 -9.44 4.87 -29.65
N ALA A 324 -8.26 4.51 -30.18
CA ALA A 324 -7.29 5.49 -30.66
C ALA A 324 -7.81 6.28 -31.87
N ALA A 325 -8.61 5.66 -32.74
CA ALA A 325 -9.25 6.35 -33.88
C ALA A 325 -10.36 7.33 -33.45
N LYS A 326 -11.00 7.08 -32.28
CA LYS A 326 -12.01 7.94 -31.67
C LYS A 326 -11.43 9.06 -30.81
N ALA A 327 -10.17 8.91 -30.39
CA ALA A 327 -9.49 9.91 -29.58
C ALA A 327 -9.33 11.24 -30.34
N PRO A 328 -9.45 12.40 -29.65
CA PRO A 328 -9.31 13.70 -30.28
C PRO A 328 -7.90 13.85 -30.87
N ASN A 329 -7.83 14.31 -32.10
CA ASN A 329 -6.57 14.68 -32.77
C ASN A 329 -5.93 15.84 -31.97
N ARG A 330 -4.80 15.60 -31.36
CA ARG A 330 -3.99 16.60 -30.64
C ARG A 330 -2.76 16.95 -31.41
#